data_9290b6e37328eb97c07e5303dfe2a5e9
#
_entry.id   9290b6e37328eb97c07e5303dfe2a5e9
#
_cell.length_a   1.000
_cell.length_b   1.000
_cell.length_c   1.000
_cell.angle_alpha   90.00
_cell.angle_beta   90.00
_cell.angle_gamma   90.00
#
_symmetry.space_group_name_H-M   'P 1'
#
loop_
_entity.id
_entity.type
_entity.pdbx_description
1 polymer ?
#
loop_
_entity_poly.entity_id
_entity_poly.type
_entity_poly.pdbx_seq_one_letter_code
_entity_poly.pdbx_strand_id
1 'polypeptide(L)'
;SSFRSSIGNPSNECEVCKAITEGQAADVIEIDAASNNGVEEIRDIRDKVRYAPTIAKYKVYIIDEVHMLTTGAFNALLKTLEEPPSHVIFILATTEPHKIPATIISRTQRFDFQRIHNQDLIARMEYILNHNQVNYEIEALEIIARTANGGMRDSLSLLDQALSYREDLTIESALQVS
;
A
#
# COMPACT_ATOMS: atom_id res chain seq x y z
N SER A 1 -5.53 -29.71 -2.78
CA SER A 1 -6.34 -29.35 -3.95
C SER A 1 -6.23 -27.86 -4.16
N SER A 2 -5.52 -27.46 -5.20
CA SER A 2 -5.29 -26.06 -5.55
C SER A 2 -6.57 -25.46 -6.11
N PHE A 3 -7.25 -24.60 -5.36
CA PHE A 3 -8.17 -23.62 -5.93
C PHE A 3 -7.35 -22.62 -6.74
N ARG A 4 -7.25 -22.83 -8.05
CA ARG A 4 -6.80 -21.81 -8.98
C ARG A 4 -7.98 -20.89 -9.25
N SER A 5 -8.00 -19.72 -8.61
CA SER A 5 -8.79 -18.61 -9.14
C SER A 5 -8.27 -18.26 -10.54
N SER A 6 -9.14 -17.81 -11.41
CA SER A 6 -8.83 -17.32 -12.75
C SER A 6 -7.57 -16.46 -12.75
N ILE A 7 -6.64 -16.79 -13.62
CA ILE A 7 -5.35 -16.17 -13.92
C ILE A 7 -5.07 -14.87 -13.15
N GLY A 8 -4.25 -14.99 -12.08
CA GLY A 8 -3.64 -13.86 -11.40
C GLY A 8 -4.38 -13.25 -10.21
N ASN A 9 -5.64 -13.57 -9.96
CA ASN A 9 -6.37 -13.03 -8.81
C ASN A 9 -6.20 -13.91 -7.56
N PRO A 10 -6.07 -13.30 -6.36
CA PRO A 10 -6.04 -14.04 -5.11
C PRO A 10 -7.40 -14.74 -4.90
N SER A 11 -7.38 -15.93 -4.30
CA SER A 11 -8.64 -16.66 -4.00
C SER A 11 -9.44 -16.02 -2.87
N ASN A 12 -8.78 -15.27 -1.98
CA ASN A 12 -9.28 -14.69 -0.73
C ASN A 12 -9.90 -15.73 0.25
N GLU A 13 -9.85 -17.00 -0.07
CA GLU A 13 -10.43 -18.09 0.71
C GLU A 13 -9.38 -19.03 1.30
N CYS A 14 -8.21 -19.11 0.66
CA CYS A 14 -7.13 -19.97 1.15
C CYS A 14 -6.48 -19.40 2.40
N GLU A 15 -5.85 -20.27 3.19
CA GLU A 15 -5.20 -19.94 4.45
C GLU A 15 -4.17 -18.81 4.31
N VAL A 16 -3.37 -18.82 3.24
CA VAL A 16 -2.38 -17.78 2.96
C VAL A 16 -3.04 -16.42 2.66
N CYS A 17 -4.11 -16.40 1.84
CA CYS A 17 -4.84 -15.16 1.54
C CYS A 17 -5.45 -14.56 2.81
N LYS A 18 -6.07 -15.38 3.66
CA LYS A 18 -6.65 -14.94 4.93
C LYS A 18 -5.57 -14.36 5.85
N ALA A 19 -4.46 -15.07 6.03
CA ALA A 19 -3.35 -14.59 6.86
C ALA A 19 -2.76 -13.25 6.36
N ILE A 20 -2.67 -13.06 5.04
CA ILE A 20 -2.22 -11.78 4.44
C ILE A 20 -3.23 -10.67 4.73
N THR A 21 -4.53 -10.92 4.54
CA THR A 21 -5.59 -9.93 4.76
C THR A 21 -5.67 -9.51 6.23
N GLU A 22 -5.43 -10.44 7.14
CA GLU A 22 -5.41 -10.20 8.59
C GLU A 22 -4.09 -9.60 9.10
N GLY A 23 -3.09 -9.41 8.23
CA GLY A 23 -1.77 -8.91 8.62
C GLY A 23 -0.94 -9.88 9.46
N GLN A 24 -1.28 -11.17 9.45
CA GLN A 24 -0.64 -12.23 10.25
C GLN A 24 0.29 -13.13 9.45
N ALA A 25 0.49 -12.84 8.15
CA ALA A 25 1.33 -13.67 7.29
C ALA A 25 2.81 -13.45 7.61
N ALA A 26 3.45 -14.46 8.22
CA ALA A 26 4.89 -14.44 8.57
C ALA A 26 5.81 -14.31 7.33
N ASP A 27 5.33 -14.72 6.15
CA ASP A 27 6.07 -14.66 4.89
C ASP A 27 5.93 -13.31 4.16
N VAL A 28 5.13 -12.38 4.69
CA VAL A 28 5.01 -11.00 4.19
C VAL A 28 5.53 -10.05 5.26
N ILE A 29 6.66 -9.42 4.98
CA ILE A 29 7.34 -8.51 5.91
C ILE A 29 7.26 -7.10 5.34
N GLU A 30 6.59 -6.20 6.04
CA GLU A 30 6.47 -4.80 5.69
C GLU A 30 7.39 -3.95 6.57
N ILE A 31 8.13 -3.04 5.93
CA ILE A 31 9.11 -2.17 6.57
C ILE A 31 8.86 -0.76 6.06
N ASP A 32 8.67 0.17 6.98
CA ASP A 32 8.63 1.59 6.69
C ASP A 32 10.06 2.16 6.77
N ALA A 33 10.61 2.55 5.61
CA ALA A 33 11.93 3.13 5.53
C ALA A 33 12.01 4.54 6.13
N ALA A 34 10.89 5.22 6.38
CA ALA A 34 10.90 6.50 7.09
C ALA A 34 11.34 6.33 8.54
N SER A 35 10.97 5.22 9.18
CA SER A 35 11.35 4.89 10.57
C SER A 35 12.56 3.95 10.66
N ASN A 36 12.86 3.17 9.61
CA ASN A 36 13.89 2.12 9.57
C ASN A 36 14.80 2.32 8.35
N ASN A 37 15.57 3.41 8.34
CA ASN A 37 16.34 3.86 7.18
C ASN A 37 17.81 3.48 7.19
N GLY A 38 18.28 2.81 8.23
CA GLY A 38 19.68 2.52 8.45
C GLY A 38 20.20 1.29 7.70
N VAL A 39 21.50 1.16 7.65
CA VAL A 39 22.18 0.04 6.99
C VAL A 39 21.98 -1.28 7.74
N GLU A 40 21.83 -1.22 9.07
CA GLU A 40 21.69 -2.43 9.90
C GLU A 40 20.34 -3.11 9.69
N GLU A 41 19.26 -2.34 9.53
CA GLU A 41 17.93 -2.87 9.22
C GLU A 41 17.93 -3.63 7.88
N ILE A 42 18.62 -3.08 6.88
CA ILE A 42 18.74 -3.73 5.57
C ILE A 42 19.68 -4.95 5.61
N ARG A 43 20.72 -4.92 6.45
CA ARG A 43 21.59 -6.09 6.68
C ARG A 43 20.81 -7.23 7.35
N ASP A 44 19.97 -6.92 8.31
CA ASP A 44 19.08 -7.88 8.96
C ASP A 44 18.14 -8.57 7.94
N ILE A 45 17.58 -7.78 7.02
CA ILE A 45 16.78 -8.33 5.91
C ILE A 45 17.63 -9.27 5.08
N ARG A 46 18.81 -8.84 4.64
CA ARG A 46 19.74 -9.63 3.83
C ARG A 46 20.07 -10.98 4.49
N ASP A 47 20.23 -11.00 5.78
CA ASP A 47 20.56 -12.24 6.52
C ASP A 47 19.33 -13.14 6.64
N LYS A 48 18.12 -12.56 6.76
CA LYS A 48 16.84 -13.28 6.86
C LYS A 48 16.29 -13.77 5.52
N VAL A 49 16.66 -13.18 4.37
CA VAL A 49 16.18 -13.63 3.04
C VAL A 49 16.63 -15.04 2.68
N ARG A 50 17.67 -15.56 3.34
CA ARG A 50 18.18 -16.91 3.10
C ARG A 50 17.23 -18.00 3.58
N TYR A 51 16.36 -17.70 4.53
CA TYR A 51 15.43 -18.67 5.09
C TYR A 51 14.21 -18.85 4.18
N ALA A 52 13.80 -20.09 3.99
CA ALA A 52 12.63 -20.43 3.18
C ALA A 52 11.34 -19.84 3.76
N PRO A 53 10.32 -19.64 2.93
CA PRO A 53 8.97 -19.27 3.41
C PRO A 53 8.40 -20.35 4.32
N THR A 54 7.50 -19.94 5.23
CA THR A 54 6.88 -20.84 6.22
C THR A 54 5.66 -21.55 5.63
N ILE A 55 4.72 -20.79 5.04
CA ILE A 55 3.45 -21.31 4.50
C ILE A 55 3.21 -20.90 3.04
N ALA A 56 3.76 -19.77 2.61
CA ALA A 56 3.59 -19.24 1.27
C ALA A 56 4.62 -19.83 0.28
N LYS A 57 4.37 -19.65 -1.01
CA LYS A 57 5.33 -20.02 -2.06
C LYS A 57 6.55 -19.10 -2.08
N TYR A 58 6.35 -17.83 -1.73
CA TYR A 58 7.37 -16.78 -1.74
C TYR A 58 7.38 -16.05 -0.39
N LYS A 59 8.57 -15.57 -0.04
CA LYS A 59 8.77 -14.61 1.04
C LYS A 59 8.80 -13.22 0.43
N VAL A 60 7.92 -12.33 0.89
CA VAL A 60 7.73 -11.00 0.30
C VAL A 60 8.20 -9.93 1.29
N TYR A 61 9.13 -9.09 0.86
CA TYR A 61 9.57 -7.92 1.60
C TYR A 61 9.01 -6.67 0.93
N ILE A 62 8.20 -5.92 1.65
CA ILE A 62 7.64 -4.64 1.21
C ILE A 62 8.40 -3.54 1.94
N ILE A 63 9.10 -2.69 1.20
CA ILE A 63 9.81 -1.54 1.76
C ILE A 63 9.07 -0.29 1.29
N ASP A 64 8.29 0.28 2.20
CA ASP A 64 7.55 1.51 1.94
C ASP A 64 8.44 2.74 2.15
N GLU A 65 8.13 3.82 1.42
CA GLU A 65 8.92 5.06 1.42
C GLU A 65 10.43 4.81 1.20
N VAL A 66 10.76 3.91 0.29
CA VAL A 66 12.14 3.40 0.08
C VAL A 66 13.15 4.51 -0.22
N HIS A 67 12.72 5.66 -0.75
CA HIS A 67 13.58 6.84 -0.97
C HIS A 67 14.17 7.43 0.32
N MET A 68 13.62 7.06 1.49
CA MET A 68 14.12 7.50 2.80
C MET A 68 15.34 6.70 3.29
N LEU A 69 15.69 5.61 2.61
CA LEU A 69 16.88 4.83 2.96
C LEU A 69 18.15 5.66 2.81
N THR A 70 19.11 5.45 3.73
CA THR A 70 20.46 6.04 3.61
C THR A 70 21.21 5.43 2.42
N THR A 71 22.23 6.12 1.94
CA THR A 71 23.12 5.61 0.86
C THR A 71 23.73 4.25 1.23
N GLY A 72 24.13 4.06 2.48
CA GLY A 72 24.65 2.78 2.97
C GLY A 72 23.60 1.67 2.93
N ALA A 73 22.34 1.97 3.27
CA ALA A 73 21.22 1.05 3.20
C ALA A 73 20.90 0.66 1.75
N PHE A 74 20.87 1.61 0.81
CA PHE A 74 20.73 1.30 -0.63
C PHE A 74 21.82 0.37 -1.14
N ASN A 75 23.08 0.61 -0.76
CA ASN A 75 24.21 -0.24 -1.14
C ASN A 75 24.09 -1.66 -0.56
N ALA A 76 23.58 -1.79 0.67
CA ALA A 76 23.31 -3.09 1.27
C ALA A 76 22.18 -3.83 0.56
N LEU A 77 21.09 -3.13 0.21
CA LEU A 77 19.96 -3.68 -0.53
C LEU A 77 20.36 -4.12 -1.94
N LEU A 78 21.18 -3.32 -2.62
CA LEU A 78 21.66 -3.59 -3.98
C LEU A 78 22.32 -4.97 -4.08
N LYS A 79 23.14 -5.36 -3.10
CA LYS A 79 23.78 -6.67 -3.06
C LYS A 79 22.79 -7.83 -3.08
N THR A 80 21.65 -7.67 -2.40
CA THR A 80 20.58 -8.68 -2.40
C THR A 80 19.78 -8.67 -3.69
N LEU A 81 19.55 -7.48 -4.29
CA LEU A 81 18.82 -7.35 -5.55
C LEU A 81 19.63 -7.86 -6.77
N GLU A 82 20.96 -7.90 -6.67
CA GLU A 82 21.83 -8.45 -7.73
C GLU A 82 21.68 -9.98 -7.85
N GLU A 83 21.60 -10.68 -6.74
CA GLU A 83 21.45 -12.13 -6.66
C GLU A 83 20.37 -12.53 -5.65
N PRO A 84 19.08 -12.24 -5.94
CA PRO A 84 18.02 -12.56 -5.01
C PRO A 84 17.78 -14.07 -4.96
N PRO A 85 17.50 -14.65 -3.77
CA PRO A 85 17.04 -16.01 -3.66
C PRO A 85 15.73 -16.22 -4.46
N SER A 86 15.58 -17.36 -5.11
CA SER A 86 14.43 -17.65 -5.99
C SER A 86 13.06 -17.62 -5.28
N HIS A 87 13.05 -17.75 -3.96
CA HIS A 87 11.84 -17.72 -3.12
C HIS A 87 11.52 -16.34 -2.52
N VAL A 88 12.28 -15.30 -2.89
CA VAL A 88 12.13 -13.94 -2.32
C VAL A 88 11.65 -12.97 -3.38
N ILE A 89 10.71 -12.11 -3.00
CA ILE A 89 10.22 -11.00 -3.81
C ILE A 89 10.38 -9.72 -3.01
N PHE A 90 10.96 -8.69 -3.62
CA PHE A 90 11.01 -7.34 -3.06
C PHE A 90 10.00 -6.45 -3.76
N ILE A 91 9.21 -5.72 -2.98
CA ILE A 91 8.31 -4.66 -3.43
C ILE A 91 8.81 -3.36 -2.81
N LEU A 92 9.29 -2.44 -3.65
CA LEU A 92 9.79 -1.14 -3.23
C LEU A 92 8.75 -0.09 -3.60
N ALA A 93 8.20 0.59 -2.60
CA ALA A 93 7.20 1.64 -2.80
C ALA A 93 7.80 3.02 -2.52
N THR A 94 7.49 3.99 -3.35
CA THR A 94 7.96 5.37 -3.19
C THR A 94 7.02 6.38 -3.79
N THR A 95 6.90 7.54 -3.16
CA THR A 95 6.25 8.74 -3.71
C THR A 95 7.23 9.60 -4.52
N GLU A 96 8.54 9.33 -4.41
CA GLU A 96 9.62 10.12 -5.03
C GLU A 96 10.59 9.25 -5.84
N PRO A 97 10.16 8.72 -7.00
CA PRO A 97 10.96 7.79 -7.79
C PRO A 97 12.29 8.38 -8.29
N HIS A 98 12.37 9.70 -8.44
CA HIS A 98 13.58 10.41 -8.86
C HIS A 98 14.71 10.38 -7.80
N LYS A 99 14.39 10.08 -6.54
CA LYS A 99 15.36 9.91 -5.46
C LYS A 99 15.95 8.50 -5.37
N ILE A 100 15.39 7.55 -6.12
CA ILE A 100 15.88 6.18 -6.11
C ILE A 100 17.12 6.06 -7.01
N PRO A 101 18.22 5.46 -6.51
CA PRO A 101 19.41 5.27 -7.33
C PRO A 101 19.13 4.47 -8.61
N ALA A 102 19.72 4.89 -9.71
CA ALA A 102 19.56 4.21 -11.01
C ALA A 102 19.99 2.74 -10.96
N THR A 103 20.93 2.39 -10.11
CA THR A 103 21.40 1.02 -9.86
C THR A 103 20.32 0.12 -9.25
N ILE A 104 19.42 0.66 -8.46
CA ILE A 104 18.24 -0.05 -7.92
C ILE A 104 17.17 -0.17 -9.02
N ILE A 105 16.85 0.94 -9.69
CA ILE A 105 15.82 0.97 -10.75
C ILE A 105 16.13 -0.03 -11.86
N SER A 106 17.40 -0.15 -12.26
CA SER A 106 17.82 -1.07 -13.35
C SER A 106 17.63 -2.55 -13.02
N ARG A 107 17.42 -2.90 -11.75
CA ARG A 107 17.21 -4.27 -11.26
C ARG A 107 15.78 -4.55 -10.81
N THR A 108 14.88 -3.61 -11.04
CA THR A 108 13.48 -3.68 -10.63
C THR A 108 12.56 -3.47 -11.82
N GLN A 109 11.38 -4.06 -11.77
CA GLN A 109 10.31 -3.71 -12.69
C GLN A 109 9.54 -2.53 -12.09
N ARG A 110 9.39 -1.45 -12.87
CA ARG A 110 8.70 -0.24 -12.43
C ARG A 110 7.22 -0.28 -12.80
N PHE A 111 6.37 0.10 -11.85
CA PHE A 111 4.94 0.29 -12.00
C PHE A 111 4.57 1.69 -11.51
N ASP A 112 4.05 2.53 -12.39
CA ASP A 112 3.62 3.88 -12.04
C ASP A 112 2.12 3.88 -11.76
N PHE A 113 1.74 4.20 -10.52
CA PHE A 113 0.35 4.34 -10.10
C PHE A 113 -0.14 5.76 -10.38
N GLN A 114 -1.31 5.86 -10.97
CA GLN A 114 -1.97 7.12 -11.28
C GLN A 114 -2.89 7.55 -10.14
N ARG A 115 -3.20 8.85 -10.09
CA ARG A 115 -4.25 9.36 -9.21
C ARG A 115 -5.60 8.77 -9.59
N ILE A 116 -6.43 8.49 -8.60
CA ILE A 116 -7.78 7.96 -8.81
C ILE A 116 -8.67 9.08 -9.34
N HIS A 117 -9.52 8.76 -10.32
CA HIS A 117 -10.49 9.72 -10.84
C HIS A 117 -11.55 10.06 -9.77
N ASN A 118 -12.02 11.31 -9.75
CA ASN A 118 -13.01 11.75 -8.77
C ASN A 118 -14.28 10.90 -8.77
N GLN A 119 -14.72 10.42 -9.93
CA GLN A 119 -15.88 9.54 -10.05
C GLN A 119 -15.68 8.20 -9.29
N ASP A 120 -14.47 7.64 -9.33
CA ASP A 120 -14.16 6.39 -8.62
C ASP A 120 -14.05 6.62 -7.11
N LEU A 121 -13.52 7.79 -6.70
CA LEU A 121 -13.53 8.20 -5.28
C LEU A 121 -14.95 8.34 -4.76
N ILE A 122 -15.81 9.04 -5.51
CA ILE A 122 -17.23 9.23 -5.17
C ILE A 122 -17.94 7.87 -5.07
N ALA A 123 -17.81 7.02 -6.08
CA ALA A 123 -18.43 5.70 -6.09
C ALA A 123 -18.01 4.85 -4.86
N ARG A 124 -16.75 4.95 -4.44
CA ARG A 124 -16.27 4.23 -3.25
C ARG A 124 -16.85 4.80 -1.96
N MET A 125 -16.92 6.12 -1.83
CA MET A 125 -17.54 6.78 -0.66
C MET A 125 -19.04 6.47 -0.59
N GLU A 126 -19.77 6.54 -1.72
CA GLU A 126 -21.19 6.14 -1.79
C GLU A 126 -21.40 4.70 -1.33
N TYR A 127 -20.58 3.77 -1.81
CA TYR A 127 -20.66 2.37 -1.36
C TYR A 127 -20.54 2.24 0.15
N ILE A 128 -19.60 2.96 0.77
CA ILE A 128 -19.38 2.93 2.22
C ILE A 128 -20.57 3.53 2.96
N LEU A 129 -21.06 4.70 2.53
CA LEU A 129 -22.19 5.38 3.17
C LEU A 129 -23.48 4.56 3.08
N ASN A 130 -23.77 3.99 1.92
CA ASN A 130 -24.94 3.13 1.72
C ASN A 130 -24.85 1.85 2.56
N HIS A 131 -23.66 1.25 2.68
CA HIS A 131 -23.45 0.07 3.51
C HIS A 131 -23.69 0.36 5.00
N ASN A 132 -23.34 1.55 5.45
CA ASN A 132 -23.53 2.01 6.83
C ASN A 132 -24.86 2.75 7.05
N GLN A 133 -25.72 2.81 6.03
CA GLN A 133 -27.05 3.48 6.09
C GLN A 133 -26.96 4.97 6.49
N VAL A 134 -25.93 5.66 6.07
CA VAL A 134 -25.70 7.09 6.28
C VAL A 134 -26.29 7.87 5.11
N ASN A 135 -27.12 8.88 5.37
CA ASN A 135 -27.61 9.77 4.32
C ASN A 135 -26.50 10.74 3.86
N TYR A 136 -26.55 11.13 2.60
CA TYR A 136 -25.55 12.04 2.05
C TYR A 136 -26.09 12.89 0.90
N GLU A 137 -25.49 14.06 0.75
CA GLU A 137 -25.67 14.94 -0.42
C GLU A 137 -24.56 14.64 -1.41
N ILE A 138 -24.91 14.45 -2.71
CA ILE A 138 -23.91 14.07 -3.72
C ILE A 138 -22.85 15.18 -3.93
N GLU A 139 -23.25 16.43 -3.80
CA GLU A 139 -22.37 17.60 -3.89
C GLU A 139 -21.31 17.59 -2.76
N ALA A 140 -21.65 17.07 -1.58
CA ALA A 140 -20.70 16.90 -0.49
C ALA A 140 -19.59 15.91 -0.85
N LEU A 141 -19.94 14.80 -1.50
CA LEU A 141 -18.96 13.83 -2.02
C LEU A 141 -18.06 14.42 -3.11
N GLU A 142 -18.60 15.26 -3.98
CA GLU A 142 -17.81 15.96 -4.99
C GLU A 142 -16.80 16.92 -4.38
N ILE A 143 -17.15 17.64 -3.31
CA ILE A 143 -16.24 18.52 -2.57
C ILE A 143 -15.10 17.71 -1.99
N ILE A 144 -15.40 16.62 -1.26
CA ILE A 144 -14.39 15.74 -0.67
C ILE A 144 -13.48 15.13 -1.74
N ALA A 145 -14.03 14.62 -2.84
CA ALA A 145 -13.26 14.02 -3.92
C ALA A 145 -12.28 15.02 -4.57
N ARG A 146 -12.68 16.27 -4.77
CA ARG A 146 -11.80 17.33 -5.28
C ARG A 146 -10.69 17.68 -4.30
N THR A 147 -11.00 17.80 -3.02
CA THR A 147 -10.02 18.11 -1.97
C THR A 147 -9.01 16.99 -1.82
N ALA A 148 -9.44 15.73 -1.88
CA ALA A 148 -8.58 14.55 -1.80
C ALA A 148 -7.64 14.39 -3.00
N ASN A 149 -7.89 15.07 -4.11
CA ASN A 149 -6.99 15.17 -5.27
C ASN A 149 -6.46 13.80 -5.76
N GLY A 150 -7.34 12.82 -5.86
CA GLY A 150 -7.02 11.49 -6.35
C GLY A 150 -6.45 10.51 -5.29
N GLY A 151 -6.43 10.90 -4.02
CA GLY A 151 -6.01 10.06 -2.90
C GLY A 151 -7.21 9.35 -2.24
N MET A 152 -7.26 8.01 -2.29
CA MET A 152 -8.34 7.25 -1.62
C MET A 152 -8.27 7.40 -0.10
N ARG A 153 -7.07 7.29 0.48
CA ARG A 153 -6.87 7.45 1.93
C ARG A 153 -7.32 8.83 2.40
N ASP A 154 -6.94 9.87 1.63
CA ASP A 154 -7.32 11.26 1.95
C ASP A 154 -8.83 11.45 1.85
N SER A 155 -9.48 10.91 0.80
CA SER A 155 -10.93 11.02 0.65
C SER A 155 -11.69 10.35 1.80
N LEU A 156 -11.26 9.17 2.24
CA LEU A 156 -11.89 8.47 3.35
C LEU A 156 -11.62 9.17 4.70
N SER A 157 -10.44 9.75 4.87
CA SER A 157 -10.10 10.54 6.06
C SER A 157 -10.94 11.80 6.16
N LEU A 158 -11.12 12.53 5.05
CA LEU A 158 -11.99 13.70 4.98
C LEU A 158 -13.47 13.34 5.21
N LEU A 159 -13.91 12.20 4.65
CA LEU A 159 -15.27 11.69 4.85
C LEU A 159 -15.51 11.39 6.32
N ASP A 160 -14.60 10.71 7.00
CA ASP A 160 -14.71 10.39 8.42
C ASP A 160 -14.75 11.67 9.29
N GLN A 161 -13.89 12.64 8.96
CA GLN A 161 -13.91 13.94 9.63
C GLN A 161 -15.24 14.66 9.42
N ALA A 162 -15.78 14.70 8.20
CA ALA A 162 -17.05 15.37 7.93
C ALA A 162 -18.22 14.74 8.70
N LEU A 163 -18.23 13.41 8.83
CA LEU A 163 -19.22 12.66 9.61
C LEU A 163 -19.05 12.80 11.13
N SER A 164 -17.87 13.22 11.61
CA SER A 164 -17.69 13.49 13.04
C SER A 164 -18.46 14.70 13.55
N TYR A 165 -18.88 15.58 12.65
CA TYR A 165 -19.67 16.77 12.99
C TYR A 165 -21.17 16.51 12.97
N ARG A 166 -21.66 15.57 12.16
CA ARG A 166 -23.08 15.24 11.98
C ARG A 166 -23.22 13.76 11.58
N GLU A 167 -24.39 13.17 11.90
CA GLU A 167 -24.73 11.79 11.51
C GLU A 167 -24.86 11.61 9.99
N ASP A 168 -25.33 12.68 9.28
CA ASP A 168 -25.47 12.69 7.81
C ASP A 168 -24.37 13.55 7.17
N LEU A 169 -23.96 13.17 5.97
CA LEU A 169 -23.00 13.93 5.18
C LEU A 169 -23.70 15.07 4.41
N THR A 170 -23.44 16.30 4.79
CA THR A 170 -23.98 17.51 4.16
C THR A 170 -22.88 18.34 3.48
N ILE A 171 -23.28 19.21 2.54
CA ILE A 171 -22.36 20.18 1.93
C ILE A 171 -21.64 21.01 3.00
N GLU A 172 -22.37 21.44 4.05
CA GLU A 172 -21.79 22.21 5.14
C GLU A 172 -20.67 21.46 5.87
N SER A 173 -20.88 20.17 6.20
CA SER A 173 -19.86 19.35 6.85
C SER A 173 -18.67 19.06 5.94
N ALA A 174 -18.89 18.89 4.64
CA ALA A 174 -17.83 18.70 3.65
C ALA A 174 -16.96 19.96 3.47
N LEU A 175 -17.56 21.14 3.49
CA LEU A 175 -16.84 22.42 3.41
C LEU A 175 -15.99 22.72 4.67
N GLN A 176 -16.34 22.16 5.82
CA GLN A 176 -15.56 22.33 7.04
C GLN A 176 -14.23 21.58 7.02
N VAL A 177 -14.13 20.53 6.21
CA VAL A 177 -12.94 19.64 6.13
C VAL A 177 -12.14 19.82 4.84
N SER A 178 -12.62 20.66 3.91
CA SER A 178 -12.02 20.88 2.58
C SER A 178 -10.93 21.97 2.56
#